data_622ecd8e9ef541474d5dbb13904f1731
#
_entry.id   622ecd8e9ef541474d5dbb13904f1731
#
_cell.length_a   1.000
_cell.length_b   1.000
_cell.length_c   1.000
_cell.angle_alpha   90.00
_cell.angle_beta   90.00
_cell.angle_gamma   90.00
#
_symmetry.space_group_name_H-M   'P 1'
#
loop_
_entity.id
_entity.type
_entity.pdbx_description
1 polymer ?
#
loop_
_entity_poly.entity_id
_entity_poly.type
_entity_poly.pdbx_seq_one_letter_code
_entity_poly.pdbx_strand_id
1 'polypeptide(L)'
;LPGIQTMTLSATQRAFIFLILALVMAGTRINHFAAIPDASWAVFFVAGFYLRGSWRWAFALLIAIAVLVDLLVITGQGLNFWQHYCVSPAYWFLLAAYGAMWAGGAFLRKFHTGSAAQGLGLLATCLLVSASVCFVISNGSFYWLSSQVATRSFAGWVENMGHWYFGYLRTSVMYVLLATGLHLVVSQLLRTRSGAVQISGRG
;
A
#
# COMPACT_ATOMS: atom_id res chain seq x y z
N LEU A 1 20.75 -6.90 -25.36
CA LEU A 1 19.92 -7.49 -24.31
C LEU A 1 18.48 -7.53 -24.81
N PRO A 2 17.80 -8.68 -24.84
CA PRO A 2 16.45 -8.79 -25.37
C PRO A 2 15.50 -7.94 -24.49
N GLY A 3 14.64 -7.18 -25.17
CA GLY A 3 13.76 -6.18 -24.60
C GLY A 3 12.92 -6.73 -23.46
N ILE A 4 12.87 -5.98 -22.39
CA ILE A 4 11.91 -6.18 -21.28
C ILE A 4 10.53 -5.95 -21.90
N GLN A 5 9.86 -7.05 -22.24
CA GLN A 5 8.45 -6.99 -22.58
C GLN A 5 7.74 -6.34 -21.38
N THR A 6 7.17 -5.19 -21.59
CA THR A 6 6.24 -4.59 -20.66
C THR A 6 5.13 -5.62 -20.45
N MET A 7 5.18 -6.37 -19.34
CA MET A 7 4.13 -7.34 -18.98
C MET A 7 2.82 -6.56 -18.87
N THR A 8 2.06 -6.54 -19.94
CA THR A 8 0.69 -6.02 -19.93
C THR A 8 -0.17 -7.08 -19.26
N LEU A 9 -0.54 -6.81 -18.00
CA LEU A 9 -1.44 -7.69 -17.27
C LEU A 9 -2.79 -7.76 -18.00
N SER A 10 -3.33 -8.97 -18.14
CA SER A 10 -4.70 -9.16 -18.64
C SER A 10 -5.74 -8.58 -17.66
N ALA A 11 -6.98 -8.38 -18.13
CA ALA A 11 -8.05 -7.89 -17.25
C ALA A 11 -8.27 -8.84 -16.06
N THR A 12 -8.24 -10.16 -16.30
CA THR A 12 -8.38 -11.18 -15.25
C THR A 12 -7.25 -11.12 -14.23
N GLN A 13 -6.00 -10.97 -14.68
CA GLN A 13 -4.86 -10.83 -13.77
C GLN A 13 -4.97 -9.57 -12.90
N ARG A 14 -5.39 -8.44 -13.48
CA ARG A 14 -5.62 -7.20 -12.72
C ARG A 14 -6.73 -7.35 -11.69
N ALA A 15 -7.85 -8.00 -12.05
CA ALA A 15 -8.94 -8.28 -11.14
C ALA A 15 -8.50 -9.21 -9.99
N PHE A 16 -7.73 -10.25 -10.28
CA PHE A 16 -7.20 -11.17 -9.29
C PHE A 16 -6.22 -10.47 -8.31
N ILE A 17 -5.28 -9.67 -8.82
CA ILE A 17 -4.37 -8.88 -7.98
C ILE A 17 -5.17 -7.90 -7.10
N PHE A 18 -6.14 -7.21 -7.68
CA PHE A 18 -7.01 -6.30 -6.93
C PHE A 18 -7.75 -7.04 -5.80
N LEU A 19 -8.33 -8.20 -6.07
CA LEU A 19 -9.05 -9.00 -5.08
C LEU A 19 -8.13 -9.41 -3.91
N ILE A 20 -6.92 -9.90 -4.20
CA ILE A 20 -5.95 -10.24 -3.15
C ILE A 20 -5.62 -9.02 -2.30
N LEU A 21 -5.33 -7.89 -2.92
CA LEU A 21 -4.97 -6.67 -2.21
C LEU A 21 -6.13 -6.15 -1.35
N ALA A 22 -7.36 -6.21 -1.87
CA ALA A 22 -8.57 -5.83 -1.15
C ALA A 22 -8.80 -6.75 0.08
N LEU A 23 -8.62 -8.06 -0.08
CA LEU A 23 -8.75 -9.03 1.02
C LEU A 23 -7.68 -8.83 2.10
N VAL A 24 -6.42 -8.60 1.71
CA VAL A 24 -5.33 -8.31 2.66
C VAL A 24 -5.62 -7.03 3.41
N MET A 25 -6.03 -5.96 2.72
CA MET A 25 -6.38 -4.69 3.36
C MET A 25 -7.56 -4.86 4.32
N ALA A 26 -8.66 -5.46 3.87
CA ALA A 26 -9.83 -5.64 4.72
C ALA A 26 -9.51 -6.52 5.94
N GLY A 27 -8.83 -7.65 5.74
CA GLY A 27 -8.49 -8.57 6.82
C GLY A 27 -7.55 -7.99 7.88
N THR A 28 -6.58 -7.17 7.49
CA THR A 28 -5.67 -6.52 8.44
C THR A 28 -6.29 -5.29 9.10
N ARG A 29 -7.18 -4.57 8.39
CA ARG A 29 -7.85 -3.38 8.89
C ARG A 29 -8.97 -3.68 9.89
N ILE A 30 -9.70 -4.79 9.73
CA ILE A 30 -10.72 -5.25 10.70
C ILE A 30 -10.09 -5.43 12.10
N ASN A 31 -8.83 -5.86 12.16
CA ASN A 31 -8.12 -6.12 13.40
C ASN A 31 -7.23 -4.94 13.83
N HIS A 32 -7.64 -3.71 13.58
CA HIS A 32 -6.86 -2.50 13.80
C HIS A 32 -6.21 -2.37 15.20
N PHE A 33 -6.78 -3.04 16.20
CA PHE A 33 -6.26 -3.09 17.57
C PHE A 33 -5.66 -4.46 17.96
N ALA A 34 -5.51 -5.38 16.99
CA ALA A 34 -4.96 -6.71 17.23
C ALA A 34 -3.47 -6.79 16.89
N ALA A 35 -2.88 -7.97 17.08
CA ALA A 35 -1.46 -8.23 16.85
C ALA A 35 -1.00 -8.07 15.38
N ILE A 36 -1.93 -8.04 14.42
CA ILE A 36 -1.62 -7.89 13.00
C ILE A 36 -1.76 -6.41 12.60
N PRO A 37 -0.66 -5.72 12.25
CA PRO A 37 -0.72 -4.32 11.86
C PRO A 37 -1.41 -4.11 10.50
N ASP A 38 -2.09 -2.96 10.34
CA ASP A 38 -2.81 -2.58 9.12
C ASP A 38 -1.88 -2.49 7.90
N ALA A 39 -2.19 -3.25 6.84
CA ALA A 39 -1.43 -3.31 5.61
C ALA A 39 -1.79 -2.21 4.59
N SER A 40 -2.74 -1.32 4.88
CA SER A 40 -3.30 -0.39 3.88
C SER A 40 -2.23 0.38 3.10
N TRP A 41 -1.22 0.91 3.76
CA TRP A 41 -0.15 1.67 3.09
C TRP A 41 0.59 0.82 2.05
N ALA A 42 0.99 -0.38 2.44
CA ALA A 42 1.66 -1.32 1.55
C ALA A 42 0.74 -1.77 0.40
N VAL A 43 -0.55 -1.98 0.68
CA VAL A 43 -1.55 -2.33 -0.34
C VAL A 43 -1.65 -1.25 -1.41
N PHE A 44 -1.73 0.03 -1.03
CA PHE A 44 -1.77 1.12 -2.01
C PHE A 44 -0.45 1.25 -2.79
N PHE A 45 0.70 1.01 -2.17
CA PHE A 45 1.99 1.00 -2.85
C PHE A 45 2.07 -0.14 -3.88
N VAL A 46 1.73 -1.36 -3.49
CA VAL A 46 1.73 -2.55 -4.37
C VAL A 46 0.68 -2.40 -5.49
N ALA A 47 -0.50 -1.86 -5.17
CA ALA A 47 -1.52 -1.57 -6.16
C ALA A 47 -1.02 -0.53 -7.19
N GLY A 48 -0.32 0.51 -6.75
CA GLY A 48 0.32 1.48 -7.64
C GLY A 48 1.30 0.83 -8.62
N PHE A 49 2.05 -0.17 -8.17
CA PHE A 49 2.97 -0.92 -9.02
C PHE A 49 2.25 -1.79 -10.06
N TYR A 50 1.27 -2.60 -9.66
CA TYR A 50 0.62 -3.56 -10.56
C TYR A 50 -0.57 -2.98 -11.33
N LEU A 51 -1.34 -2.07 -10.72
CA LEU A 51 -2.61 -1.57 -11.23
C LEU A 51 -2.53 -0.12 -11.73
N ARG A 52 -1.32 0.41 -11.98
CA ARG A 52 -1.10 1.79 -12.46
C ARG A 52 -2.02 2.18 -13.62
N GLY A 53 -2.16 1.30 -14.61
CA GLY A 53 -3.02 1.54 -15.78
C GLY A 53 -4.54 1.51 -15.47
N SER A 54 -4.91 1.04 -14.30
CA SER A 54 -6.30 0.89 -13.85
C SER A 54 -6.63 1.80 -12.65
N TRP A 55 -5.83 2.84 -12.43
CA TRP A 55 -5.85 3.67 -11.23
C TRP A 55 -7.23 4.24 -10.90
N ARG A 56 -8.00 4.65 -11.90
CA ARG A 56 -9.30 5.30 -11.70
C ARG A 56 -10.27 4.44 -10.91
N TRP A 57 -10.42 3.17 -11.30
CA TRP A 57 -11.34 2.28 -10.61
C TRP A 57 -10.68 1.59 -9.42
N ALA A 58 -9.42 1.13 -9.54
CA ALA A 58 -8.77 0.35 -8.50
C ALA A 58 -8.47 1.19 -7.25
N PHE A 59 -7.99 2.42 -7.41
CA PHE A 59 -7.76 3.33 -6.30
C PHE A 59 -9.08 3.69 -5.60
N ALA A 60 -10.12 4.07 -6.38
CA ALA A 60 -11.40 4.44 -5.83
C ALA A 60 -12.07 3.29 -5.05
N LEU A 61 -12.02 2.07 -5.60
CA LEU A 61 -12.58 0.90 -4.91
C LEU A 61 -11.80 0.52 -3.65
N LEU A 62 -10.46 0.59 -3.66
CA LEU A 62 -9.67 0.37 -2.44
C LEU A 62 -10.01 1.40 -1.35
N ILE A 63 -10.17 2.68 -1.71
CA ILE A 63 -10.63 3.71 -0.76
C ILE A 63 -12.03 3.35 -0.23
N ALA A 64 -12.96 3.00 -1.11
CA ALA A 64 -14.32 2.63 -0.71
C ALA A 64 -14.33 1.42 0.25
N ILE A 65 -13.50 0.41 0.00
CA ILE A 65 -13.34 -0.75 0.88
C ILE A 65 -12.74 -0.32 2.22
N ALA A 66 -11.73 0.54 2.24
CA ALA A 66 -11.14 1.04 3.49
C ALA A 66 -12.18 1.77 4.36
N VAL A 67 -12.96 2.66 3.75
CA VAL A 67 -14.05 3.39 4.44
C VAL A 67 -15.15 2.43 4.92
N LEU A 68 -15.53 1.45 4.08
CA LEU A 68 -16.53 0.44 4.45
C LEU A 68 -16.08 -0.39 5.64
N VAL A 69 -14.82 -0.83 5.67
CA VAL A 69 -14.26 -1.59 6.80
C VAL A 69 -14.28 -0.74 8.08
N ASP A 70 -13.84 0.52 8.02
CA ASP A 70 -13.88 1.43 9.17
C ASP A 70 -15.33 1.63 9.65
N LEU A 71 -16.28 1.82 8.75
CA LEU A 71 -17.70 1.94 9.08
C LEU A 71 -18.20 0.69 9.81
N LEU A 72 -17.90 -0.51 9.28
CA LEU A 72 -18.33 -1.77 9.88
C LEU A 72 -17.69 -2.02 11.25
N VAL A 73 -16.40 -1.73 11.40
CA VAL A 73 -15.67 -1.91 12.65
C VAL A 73 -16.18 -0.95 13.73
N ILE A 74 -16.33 0.33 13.41
CA ILE A 74 -16.78 1.36 14.36
C ILE A 74 -18.25 1.11 14.78
N THR A 75 -19.13 0.85 13.81
CA THR A 75 -20.55 0.60 14.12
C THR A 75 -20.76 -0.75 14.81
N GLY A 76 -19.96 -1.76 14.48
CA GLY A 76 -19.96 -3.05 15.18
C GLY A 76 -19.59 -2.97 16.66
N GLN A 77 -18.88 -1.92 17.07
CA GLN A 77 -18.59 -1.60 18.48
C GLN A 77 -19.71 -0.78 19.15
N GLY A 78 -20.82 -0.54 18.47
CA GLY A 78 -21.92 0.29 18.97
C GLY A 78 -21.64 1.80 18.94
N LEU A 79 -20.58 2.23 18.23
CA LEU A 79 -20.16 3.62 18.16
C LEU A 79 -20.74 4.30 16.89
N ASN A 80 -20.97 5.61 16.98
CA ASN A 80 -21.40 6.39 15.81
C ASN A 80 -20.17 6.71 14.93
N PHE A 81 -20.19 6.28 13.67
CA PHE A 81 -19.10 6.49 12.71
C PHE A 81 -18.69 7.97 12.60
N TRP A 82 -19.66 8.87 12.45
CA TRP A 82 -19.40 10.30 12.24
C TRP A 82 -18.91 11.04 13.49
N GLN A 83 -19.10 10.46 14.66
CA GLN A 83 -18.64 11.02 15.94
C GLN A 83 -17.38 10.35 16.47
N HIS A 84 -16.91 9.32 15.75
CA HIS A 84 -15.72 8.58 16.16
C HIS A 84 -14.46 9.43 15.94
N TYR A 85 -13.53 9.40 16.89
CA TYR A 85 -12.32 10.24 16.87
C TYR A 85 -11.46 10.04 15.61
N CYS A 86 -11.45 8.84 15.03
CA CYS A 86 -10.75 8.57 13.78
C CYS A 86 -11.38 9.27 12.58
N VAL A 87 -12.70 9.57 12.62
CA VAL A 87 -13.47 10.19 11.53
C VAL A 87 -13.54 11.70 11.74
N SER A 88 -12.39 12.32 12.01
CA SER A 88 -12.22 13.77 12.09
C SER A 88 -12.02 14.36 10.68
N PRO A 89 -11.96 15.70 10.51
CA PRO A 89 -11.58 16.32 9.24
C PRO A 89 -10.28 15.77 8.65
N ALA A 90 -9.36 15.25 9.50
CA ALA A 90 -8.13 14.60 9.08
C ALA A 90 -8.37 13.31 8.28
N TYR A 91 -9.51 12.64 8.45
CA TYR A 91 -9.83 11.40 7.76
C TYR A 91 -9.80 11.54 6.23
N TRP A 92 -10.22 12.69 5.71
CA TRP A 92 -10.23 12.97 4.28
C TRP A 92 -8.84 13.11 3.67
N PHE A 93 -7.84 13.43 4.49
CA PHE A 93 -6.43 13.47 4.06
C PHE A 93 -5.86 12.08 3.77
N LEU A 94 -6.54 11.00 4.18
CA LEU A 94 -6.18 9.63 3.80
C LEU A 94 -6.21 9.43 2.28
N LEU A 95 -7.06 10.16 1.55
CA LEU A 95 -7.05 10.15 0.08
C LEU A 95 -5.68 10.57 -0.48
N ALA A 96 -5.14 11.68 0.00
CA ALA A 96 -3.84 12.19 -0.42
C ALA A 96 -2.70 11.29 0.11
N ALA A 97 -2.80 10.80 1.34
CA ALA A 97 -1.83 9.91 1.95
C ALA A 97 -1.69 8.59 1.18
N TYR A 98 -2.80 7.93 0.87
CA TYR A 98 -2.82 6.71 0.06
C TYR A 98 -2.45 7.00 -1.40
N GLY A 99 -2.78 8.18 -1.91
CA GLY A 99 -2.32 8.67 -3.21
C GLY A 99 -0.80 8.74 -3.30
N ALA A 100 -0.11 9.18 -2.25
CA ALA A 100 1.34 9.19 -2.18
C ALA A 100 1.94 7.77 -2.26
N MET A 101 1.36 6.80 -1.53
CA MET A 101 1.78 5.40 -1.60
C MET A 101 1.57 4.82 -3.00
N TRP A 102 0.40 5.07 -3.60
CA TRP A 102 0.11 4.65 -4.97
C TRP A 102 1.09 5.24 -5.97
N ALA A 103 1.38 6.55 -5.87
CA ALA A 103 2.33 7.23 -6.73
C ALA A 103 3.74 6.64 -6.62
N GLY A 104 4.21 6.31 -5.41
CA GLY A 104 5.49 5.64 -5.17
C GLY A 104 5.58 4.29 -5.89
N GLY A 105 4.56 3.45 -5.78
CA GLY A 105 4.48 2.17 -6.49
C GLY A 105 4.42 2.33 -8.02
N ALA A 106 3.64 3.30 -8.51
CA ALA A 106 3.53 3.60 -9.94
C ALA A 106 4.84 4.14 -10.53
N PHE A 107 5.57 4.94 -9.75
CA PHE A 107 6.90 5.45 -10.11
C PHE A 107 7.91 4.30 -10.18
N LEU A 108 7.94 3.44 -9.17
CA LEU A 108 8.77 2.24 -9.17
C LEU A 108 8.53 1.42 -10.44
N ARG A 109 7.28 1.15 -10.79
CA ARG A 109 6.93 0.41 -12.01
C ARG A 109 7.41 1.09 -13.29
N LYS A 110 7.38 2.43 -13.33
CA LYS A 110 7.81 3.20 -14.52
C LYS A 110 9.31 3.12 -14.76
N PHE A 111 10.10 3.17 -13.67
CA PHE A 111 11.55 3.29 -13.74
C PHE A 111 12.29 2.00 -13.34
N HIS A 112 11.56 0.92 -13.07
CA HIS A 112 12.16 -0.37 -12.77
C HIS A 112 12.94 -0.89 -13.98
N THR A 113 14.26 -0.87 -13.91
CA THR A 113 15.19 -1.29 -14.96
C THR A 113 16.03 -2.47 -14.51
N GLY A 114 16.39 -3.26 -15.45
CA GLY A 114 17.00 -4.57 -15.58
C GLY A 114 18.02 -5.14 -14.60
N SER A 115 18.64 -4.42 -13.68
CA SER A 115 19.52 -5.06 -12.68
C SER A 115 18.82 -5.22 -11.34
N ALA A 116 19.02 -6.36 -10.66
CA ALA A 116 18.39 -6.64 -9.38
C ALA A 116 18.80 -5.61 -8.30
N ALA A 117 20.06 -5.22 -8.26
CA ALA A 117 20.55 -4.23 -7.28
C ALA A 117 19.93 -2.85 -7.48
N GLN A 118 19.85 -2.38 -8.73
CA GLN A 118 19.20 -1.11 -9.06
C GLN A 118 17.69 -1.15 -8.75
N GLY A 119 17.04 -2.28 -9.03
CA GLY A 119 15.63 -2.50 -8.72
C GLY A 119 15.36 -2.43 -7.22
N LEU A 120 16.21 -3.03 -6.38
CA LEU A 120 16.10 -2.97 -4.92
C LEU A 120 16.36 -1.57 -4.37
N GLY A 121 17.38 -0.87 -4.88
CA GLY A 121 17.65 0.51 -4.51
C GLY A 121 16.48 1.45 -4.85
N LEU A 122 15.92 1.32 -6.04
CA LEU A 122 14.74 2.08 -6.46
C LEU A 122 13.50 1.75 -5.62
N LEU A 123 13.27 0.46 -5.31
CA LEU A 123 12.18 0.02 -4.42
C LEU A 123 12.32 0.67 -3.04
N ALA A 124 13.51 0.58 -2.43
CA ALA A 124 13.77 1.17 -1.11
C ALA A 124 13.53 2.67 -1.11
N THR A 125 14.04 3.39 -2.12
CA THR A 125 13.86 4.84 -2.24
C THR A 125 12.39 5.21 -2.44
N CYS A 126 11.69 4.57 -3.38
CA CYS A 126 10.28 4.85 -3.64
C CYS A 126 9.42 4.56 -2.40
N LEU A 127 9.67 3.45 -1.70
CA LEU A 127 8.93 3.09 -0.49
C LEU A 127 9.20 4.10 0.63
N LEU A 128 10.47 4.42 0.90
CA LEU A 128 10.84 5.35 1.95
C LEU A 128 10.22 6.74 1.72
N VAL A 129 10.37 7.28 0.52
CA VAL A 129 9.81 8.60 0.18
C VAL A 129 8.30 8.60 0.25
N SER A 130 7.63 7.63 -0.38
CA SER A 130 6.16 7.59 -0.38
C SER A 130 5.58 7.34 1.01
N ALA A 131 6.19 6.47 1.83
CA ALA A 131 5.77 6.23 3.20
C ALA A 131 5.99 7.47 4.09
N SER A 132 7.10 8.19 3.92
CA SER A 132 7.34 9.44 4.64
C SER A 132 6.30 10.52 4.28
N VAL A 133 6.02 10.70 3.00
CA VAL A 133 4.97 11.66 2.55
C VAL A 133 3.60 11.23 3.06
N CYS A 134 3.25 9.95 2.94
CA CYS A 134 2.01 9.40 3.47
C CYS A 134 1.88 9.65 4.97
N PHE A 135 2.94 9.41 5.73
CA PHE A 135 2.99 9.61 7.17
C PHE A 135 2.79 11.08 7.55
N VAL A 136 3.53 11.99 6.91
CA VAL A 136 3.39 13.44 7.16
C VAL A 136 1.98 13.91 6.88
N ILE A 137 1.35 13.45 5.80
CA ILE A 137 -0.03 13.81 5.46
C ILE A 137 -1.00 13.22 6.48
N SER A 138 -0.97 11.92 6.77
CA SER A 138 -1.95 11.24 7.62
C SER A 138 -1.80 11.62 9.10
N ASN A 139 -0.60 11.47 9.69
CA ASN A 139 -0.35 11.82 11.08
C ASN A 139 -0.32 13.33 11.30
N GLY A 140 0.24 14.09 10.34
CA GLY A 140 0.24 15.54 10.41
C GLY A 140 -1.17 16.11 10.43
N SER A 141 -2.03 15.68 9.50
CA SER A 141 -3.43 16.13 9.49
C SER A 141 -4.18 15.72 10.76
N PHE A 142 -3.96 14.49 11.26
CA PHE A 142 -4.56 14.04 12.50
C PHE A 142 -4.13 14.91 13.69
N TYR A 143 -2.85 15.20 13.85
CA TYR A 143 -2.35 16.04 14.93
C TYR A 143 -2.98 17.45 14.92
N TRP A 144 -3.09 18.06 13.74
CA TRP A 144 -3.58 19.43 13.63
C TRP A 144 -5.10 19.56 13.59
N LEU A 145 -5.84 18.54 13.12
CA LEU A 145 -7.27 18.63 12.85
C LEU A 145 -8.14 17.76 13.76
N SER A 146 -7.55 16.79 14.47
CA SER A 146 -8.30 15.95 15.40
C SER A 146 -8.57 16.65 16.73
N SER A 147 -9.72 16.40 17.33
CA SER A 147 -10.07 16.86 18.68
C SER A 147 -9.30 16.15 19.79
N GLN A 148 -8.56 15.07 19.47
CA GLN A 148 -7.79 14.30 20.47
C GLN A 148 -6.53 15.04 20.96
N VAL A 149 -6.06 16.04 20.23
CA VAL A 149 -4.91 16.86 20.61
C VAL A 149 -5.40 18.15 21.25
N ALA A 150 -5.40 18.22 22.56
CA ALA A 150 -5.92 19.36 23.33
C ALA A 150 -5.03 20.60 23.13
N THR A 151 -3.71 20.45 23.20
CA THR A 151 -2.75 21.57 23.05
C THR A 151 -1.85 21.31 21.86
N ARG A 152 -2.00 22.10 20.81
CA ARG A 152 -1.24 21.97 19.57
C ARG A 152 -0.03 22.88 19.60
N SER A 153 1.16 22.35 19.37
CA SER A 153 2.39 23.10 19.22
C SER A 153 3.27 22.46 18.15
N PHE A 154 4.17 23.23 17.56
CA PHE A 154 5.11 22.68 16.59
C PHE A 154 6.08 21.66 17.24
N ALA A 155 6.56 21.94 18.45
CA ALA A 155 7.43 21.01 19.18
C ALA A 155 6.70 19.69 19.49
N GLY A 156 5.47 19.74 20.00
CA GLY A 156 4.65 18.55 20.23
C GLY A 156 4.31 17.78 18.96
N TRP A 157 4.14 18.46 17.84
CA TRP A 157 3.96 17.82 16.54
C TRP A 157 5.20 17.04 16.11
N VAL A 158 6.40 17.64 16.22
CA VAL A 158 7.68 16.98 15.90
C VAL A 158 7.89 15.74 16.78
N GLU A 159 7.65 15.87 18.09
CA GLU A 159 7.73 14.75 19.03
C GLU A 159 6.77 13.62 18.68
N ASN A 160 5.50 13.93 18.41
CA ASN A 160 4.49 12.96 17.98
C ASN A 160 4.89 12.28 16.67
N MET A 161 5.41 13.02 15.69
CA MET A 161 5.90 12.47 14.43
C MET A 161 7.06 11.48 14.68
N GLY A 162 8.03 11.84 15.52
CA GLY A 162 9.15 10.96 15.86
C GLY A 162 8.72 9.67 16.57
N HIS A 163 7.72 9.77 17.44
CA HIS A 163 7.20 8.62 18.20
C HIS A 163 6.58 7.55 17.30
N TRP A 164 5.79 7.94 16.30
CA TRP A 164 5.01 7.00 15.49
C TRP A 164 5.67 6.58 14.17
N TYR A 165 6.58 7.39 13.62
CA TYR A 165 7.14 7.20 12.28
C TYR A 165 7.69 5.80 12.02
N PHE A 166 8.55 5.32 12.91
CA PHE A 166 9.21 4.03 12.71
C PHE A 166 8.25 2.83 12.76
N GLY A 167 7.18 2.92 13.52
CA GLY A 167 6.13 1.91 13.58
C GLY A 167 5.45 1.73 12.23
N TYR A 168 5.03 2.84 11.63
CA TYR A 168 4.37 2.85 10.30
C TYR A 168 5.32 2.43 9.19
N LEU A 169 6.56 2.94 9.20
CA LEU A 169 7.56 2.57 8.20
C LEU A 169 7.87 1.07 8.26
N ARG A 170 8.12 0.52 9.45
CA ARG A 170 8.39 -0.91 9.65
C ARG A 170 7.27 -1.77 9.10
N THR A 171 6.02 -1.44 9.40
CA THR A 171 4.85 -2.17 8.90
C THR A 171 4.79 -2.15 7.38
N SER A 172 4.98 -0.98 6.76
CA SER A 172 4.98 -0.83 5.31
C SER A 172 6.10 -1.65 4.65
N VAL A 173 7.32 -1.58 5.21
CA VAL A 173 8.48 -2.35 4.74
C VAL A 173 8.20 -3.85 4.82
N MET A 174 7.68 -4.34 5.93
CA MET A 174 7.36 -5.76 6.13
C MET A 174 6.41 -6.28 5.04
N TYR A 175 5.29 -5.63 4.81
CA TYR A 175 4.32 -6.07 3.81
C TYR A 175 4.83 -5.93 2.37
N VAL A 176 5.59 -4.87 2.05
CA VAL A 176 6.18 -4.71 0.72
C VAL A 176 7.26 -5.75 0.46
N LEU A 177 8.05 -6.13 1.47
CA LEU A 177 9.02 -7.22 1.34
C LEU A 177 8.33 -8.57 1.12
N LEU A 178 7.23 -8.86 1.82
CA LEU A 178 6.42 -10.06 1.58
C LEU A 178 5.87 -10.09 0.14
N ALA A 179 5.32 -8.98 -0.33
CA ALA A 179 4.84 -8.87 -1.71
C ALA A 179 5.96 -9.03 -2.75
N THR A 180 7.14 -8.48 -2.46
CA THR A 180 8.33 -8.61 -3.33
C THR A 180 8.82 -10.06 -3.36
N GLY A 181 8.91 -10.73 -2.21
CA GLY A 181 9.27 -12.15 -2.13
C GLY A 181 8.31 -13.03 -2.93
N LEU A 182 7.00 -12.82 -2.77
CA LEU A 182 5.98 -13.53 -3.55
C LEU A 182 6.13 -13.26 -5.06
N HIS A 183 6.37 -12.01 -5.45
CA HIS A 183 6.62 -11.65 -6.85
C HIS A 183 7.82 -12.42 -7.43
N LEU A 184 8.92 -12.50 -6.70
CA LEU A 184 10.12 -13.21 -7.14
C LEU A 184 9.87 -14.72 -7.29
N VAL A 185 9.20 -15.35 -6.32
CA VAL A 185 8.85 -16.78 -6.36
C VAL A 185 7.95 -17.08 -7.56
N VAL A 186 6.87 -16.33 -7.74
CA VAL A 186 5.94 -16.51 -8.87
C VAL A 186 6.66 -16.32 -10.21
N SER A 187 7.52 -15.29 -10.31
CA SER A 187 8.29 -15.01 -11.52
C SER A 187 9.25 -16.13 -11.87
N GLN A 188 9.89 -16.76 -10.88
CA GLN A 188 10.76 -17.92 -11.08
C GLN A 188 9.98 -19.16 -11.54
N LEU A 189 8.86 -19.47 -10.89
CA LEU A 189 8.02 -20.60 -11.25
C LEU A 189 7.48 -20.50 -12.69
N LEU A 190 7.12 -19.31 -13.13
CA LEU A 190 6.66 -19.09 -14.50
C LEU A 190 7.80 -19.27 -15.53
N ARG A 191 9.02 -18.85 -15.22
CA ARG A 191 10.19 -19.03 -16.08
C ARG A 191 10.57 -20.52 -16.24
N THR A 192 10.56 -21.29 -15.16
CA THR A 192 10.88 -22.73 -15.21
C THR A 192 9.85 -23.50 -16.03
N ARG A 193 8.55 -23.17 -15.92
CA ARG A 193 7.50 -23.81 -16.75
C ARG A 193 7.68 -23.50 -18.24
N SER A 194 7.99 -22.26 -18.61
CA SER A 194 8.22 -21.88 -20.01
C SER A 194 9.43 -22.56 -20.61
N GLY A 195 10.51 -22.77 -19.85
CA GLY A 195 11.70 -23.52 -20.29
C GLY A 195 11.41 -25.01 -20.51
N ALA A 196 10.63 -25.65 -19.64
CA ALA A 196 10.27 -27.06 -19.76
C ALA A 196 9.41 -27.36 -21.01
N VAL A 197 8.50 -26.46 -21.36
CA VAL A 197 7.64 -26.58 -22.56
C VAL A 197 8.48 -26.49 -23.84
N GLN A 198 9.50 -25.62 -23.90
CA GLN A 198 10.37 -25.50 -25.07
C GLN A 198 11.25 -26.75 -25.31
N ILE A 199 11.62 -27.47 -24.27
CA ILE A 199 12.44 -28.69 -24.40
C ILE A 199 11.55 -29.83 -24.90
N SER A 200 10.33 -29.98 -24.40
CA SER A 200 9.38 -31.03 -24.81
C SER A 200 8.85 -30.88 -26.24
N GLY A 201 8.90 -29.70 -26.84
CA GLY A 201 8.46 -29.46 -28.22
C GLY A 201 9.55 -29.68 -29.30
N ARG A 202 10.77 -30.07 -28.90
CA ARG A 202 11.91 -30.33 -29.82
C ARG A 202 12.28 -31.80 -29.94
N GLY A 203 11.60 -32.73 -29.32
CA GLY A 203 11.70 -34.18 -29.46
C GLY A 203 10.55 -34.71 -30.32
#